data_070f023b2132c435f6d5adc3da5a9960
#
_entry.id   070f023b2132c435f6d5adc3da5a9960
#
_cell.length_a   1.000
_cell.length_b   1.000
_cell.length_c   1.000
_cell.angle_alpha   90.00
_cell.angle_beta   90.00
_cell.angle_gamma   90.00
#
_symmetry.space_group_name_H-M   'P 1'
#
loop_
_entity.id
_entity.type
_entity.pdbx_description
1 polymer ?
#
loop_
_entity_poly.entity_id
_entity_poly.type
_entity_poly.pdbx_seq_one_letter_code
_entity_poly.pdbx_strand_id
1 'polypeptide(L)'
;MKKTVLAFSRVTPEMIERLQQDFEVIVPNPKQGDINAQFNEALPQAHGLIGVGRKLGRAQLENAAKLEVVSSVSVGYDNYDVAYFNERGIMLTNTPDVLTESTADLAFALIMSSARRVAELDAWTKAGQWQASVGAPLFGSDVHGKTLGIVGMGNIGAAVARRGRLGFNMPILYSGNSRKTELEQELGAQFRSLDQLLAEADFVCLVVPLSEKTKHLISHRELALMKPSAILVNISRGPVVDEPALIDALQNNRIRGAGLDVYEKEPLAESPLFQLKNAVTLPHIGSATHETREAMANRALANLRSALLGERPQDLVNPQVWKG
;
A
#
# COMPACT_ATOMS: atom_id res chain seq x y z
N MET A 1 -2.55 36.58 -12.13
CA MET A 1 -3.23 35.41 -12.68
C MET A 1 -3.23 34.31 -11.59
N LYS A 2 -4.32 33.60 -11.43
CA LYS A 2 -4.33 32.41 -10.54
C LYS A 2 -3.39 31.34 -11.12
N LYS A 3 -2.70 30.60 -10.24
CA LYS A 3 -1.96 29.40 -10.66
C LYS A 3 -2.92 28.30 -11.11
N THR A 4 -2.47 27.43 -12.01
CA THR A 4 -3.30 26.34 -12.57
C THR A 4 -2.95 25.03 -11.88
N VAL A 5 -3.97 24.29 -11.43
CA VAL A 5 -3.87 22.95 -10.85
C VAL A 5 -4.50 21.95 -11.80
N LEU A 6 -3.78 20.89 -12.16
CA LEU A 6 -4.28 19.75 -12.92
C LEU A 6 -4.58 18.59 -11.94
N ALA A 7 -5.86 18.30 -11.79
CA ALA A 7 -6.37 17.23 -10.93
C ALA A 7 -6.73 16.00 -11.77
N PHE A 8 -6.15 14.83 -11.50
CA PHE A 8 -6.21 13.73 -12.47
C PHE A 8 -6.76 12.40 -11.95
N SER A 9 -6.75 12.12 -10.67
CA SER A 9 -7.24 10.86 -10.12
C SER A 9 -7.48 10.97 -8.61
N ARG A 10 -8.50 10.26 -8.11
CA ARG A 10 -8.92 10.30 -6.68
C ARG A 10 -9.18 11.72 -6.17
N VAL A 11 -9.70 12.59 -7.03
CA VAL A 11 -10.08 13.95 -6.69
C VAL A 11 -11.59 14.04 -6.70
N THR A 12 -12.19 14.40 -5.56
CA THR A 12 -13.64 14.51 -5.40
C THR A 12 -14.16 15.88 -5.84
N PRO A 13 -15.47 16.03 -6.14
CA PRO A 13 -16.06 17.33 -6.42
C PRO A 13 -15.76 18.38 -5.33
N GLU A 14 -15.83 17.99 -4.05
CA GLU A 14 -15.53 18.86 -2.90
C GLU A 14 -14.07 19.34 -2.90
N MET A 15 -13.13 18.45 -3.28
CA MET A 15 -11.73 18.85 -3.45
C MET A 15 -11.57 19.90 -4.56
N ILE A 16 -12.26 19.71 -5.68
CA ILE A 16 -12.22 20.62 -6.82
C ILE A 16 -12.78 21.99 -6.41
N GLU A 17 -13.95 22.04 -5.76
CA GLU A 17 -14.56 23.29 -5.28
C GLU A 17 -13.62 24.06 -4.33
N ARG A 18 -12.96 23.36 -3.43
CA ARG A 18 -11.98 23.98 -2.51
C ARG A 18 -10.75 24.51 -3.24
N LEU A 19 -10.23 23.81 -4.24
CA LEU A 19 -9.11 24.26 -5.06
C LEU A 19 -9.48 25.48 -5.90
N GLN A 20 -10.70 25.55 -6.43
CA GLN A 20 -11.19 26.66 -7.26
C GLN A 20 -11.26 27.99 -6.51
N GLN A 21 -11.29 27.98 -5.18
CA GLN A 21 -11.21 29.20 -4.38
C GLN A 21 -9.91 29.99 -4.66
N ASP A 22 -8.79 29.27 -4.77
CA ASP A 22 -7.44 29.87 -4.90
C ASP A 22 -6.85 29.73 -6.31
N PHE A 23 -7.24 28.67 -7.09
CA PHE A 23 -6.57 28.26 -8.31
C PHE A 23 -7.55 28.10 -9.49
N GLU A 24 -7.00 28.12 -10.71
CA GLU A 24 -7.67 27.56 -11.87
C GLU A 24 -7.51 26.06 -11.86
N VAL A 25 -8.61 25.28 -11.96
CA VAL A 25 -8.56 23.82 -11.85
C VAL A 25 -8.98 23.18 -13.16
N ILE A 26 -8.10 22.33 -13.70
CA ILE A 26 -8.35 21.51 -14.88
C ILE A 26 -8.54 20.06 -14.41
N VAL A 27 -9.62 19.42 -14.85
CA VAL A 27 -9.93 18.01 -14.56
C VAL A 27 -10.20 17.31 -15.87
N PRO A 28 -9.38 16.33 -16.29
CA PRO A 28 -9.66 15.51 -17.47
C PRO A 28 -11.01 14.80 -17.34
N ASN A 29 -11.84 14.91 -18.37
CA ASN A 29 -13.21 14.38 -18.38
C ASN A 29 -13.34 13.22 -19.38
N PRO A 30 -13.60 11.98 -18.92
CA PRO A 30 -13.72 10.83 -19.82
C PRO A 30 -14.88 10.92 -20.82
N LYS A 31 -15.88 11.77 -20.55
CA LYS A 31 -16.98 12.03 -21.50
C LYS A 31 -16.57 12.90 -22.70
N GLN A 32 -15.42 13.57 -22.60
CA GLN A 32 -14.89 14.48 -23.63
C GLN A 32 -13.74 13.86 -24.43
N GLY A 33 -13.43 12.57 -24.23
CA GLY A 33 -12.41 11.84 -24.97
C GLY A 33 -11.33 11.21 -24.08
N ASP A 34 -10.17 10.94 -24.66
CA ASP A 34 -9.06 10.30 -23.95
C ASP A 34 -8.50 11.19 -22.83
N ILE A 35 -8.61 10.69 -21.60
CA ILE A 35 -8.09 11.38 -20.41
C ILE A 35 -6.57 11.57 -20.43
N ASN A 36 -5.81 10.69 -21.10
CA ASN A 36 -4.36 10.86 -21.22
C ASN A 36 -4.00 11.98 -22.17
N ALA A 37 -4.73 12.12 -23.28
CA ALA A 37 -4.56 13.22 -24.22
C ALA A 37 -4.88 14.57 -23.52
N GLN A 38 -6.01 14.66 -22.83
CA GLN A 38 -6.40 15.87 -22.06
C GLN A 38 -5.39 16.22 -20.98
N PHE A 39 -4.87 15.21 -20.26
CA PHE A 39 -3.82 15.43 -19.25
C PHE A 39 -2.56 16.03 -19.88
N ASN A 40 -2.08 15.47 -20.99
CA ASN A 40 -0.88 15.93 -21.67
C ASN A 40 -1.05 17.32 -22.28
N GLU A 41 -2.25 17.66 -22.78
CA GLU A 41 -2.58 19.00 -23.29
C GLU A 41 -2.58 20.07 -22.18
N ALA A 42 -3.10 19.73 -21.00
CA ALA A 42 -3.16 20.63 -19.86
C ALA A 42 -1.80 20.81 -19.13
N LEU A 43 -0.92 19.84 -19.26
CA LEU A 43 0.34 19.76 -18.50
C LEU A 43 1.26 20.99 -18.65
N PRO A 44 1.48 21.60 -19.84
CA PRO A 44 2.35 22.77 -20.01
C PRO A 44 1.94 24.00 -19.22
N GLN A 45 0.67 24.12 -18.87
CA GLN A 45 0.15 25.26 -18.10
C GLN A 45 0.00 24.99 -16.59
N ALA A 46 0.17 23.74 -16.17
CA ALA A 46 0.00 23.32 -14.78
C ALA A 46 1.16 23.80 -13.90
N HIS A 47 0.81 24.45 -12.79
CA HIS A 47 1.74 24.82 -11.70
C HIS A 47 1.74 23.73 -10.62
N GLY A 48 0.63 23.04 -10.42
CA GLY A 48 0.49 21.94 -9.48
C GLY A 48 -0.26 20.76 -10.08
N LEU A 49 0.15 19.55 -9.71
CA LEU A 49 -0.56 18.30 -10.00
C LEU A 49 -1.10 17.72 -8.70
N ILE A 50 -2.34 17.20 -8.73
CA ILE A 50 -2.90 16.45 -7.60
C ILE A 50 -3.59 15.19 -8.09
N GLY A 51 -3.26 14.05 -7.48
CA GLY A 51 -3.84 12.77 -7.84
C GLY A 51 -2.97 11.58 -7.42
N VAL A 52 -3.25 10.40 -7.96
CA VAL A 52 -2.51 9.18 -7.65
C VAL A 52 -2.49 8.19 -8.83
N GLY A 53 -1.54 7.24 -8.80
CA GLY A 53 -1.53 6.08 -9.71
C GLY A 53 -0.94 6.34 -11.10
N ARG A 54 -0.49 7.57 -11.40
CA ARG A 54 0.17 7.89 -12.66
C ARG A 54 1.68 7.87 -12.47
N LYS A 55 2.41 7.18 -13.36
CA LYS A 55 3.86 7.26 -13.39
C LYS A 55 4.27 8.64 -13.92
N LEU A 56 5.03 9.40 -13.13
CA LEU A 56 5.52 10.73 -13.47
C LEU A 56 7.03 10.81 -13.29
N GLY A 57 7.70 11.07 -14.38
CA GLY A 57 9.15 11.23 -14.44
C GLY A 57 9.55 12.08 -15.63
N ARG A 58 10.81 12.06 -16.02
CA ARG A 58 11.36 12.88 -17.11
C ARG A 58 10.52 12.83 -18.38
N ALA A 59 10.22 11.63 -18.87
CA ALA A 59 9.50 11.45 -20.14
C ALA A 59 8.05 12.00 -20.10
N GLN A 60 7.40 11.99 -18.92
CA GLN A 60 6.02 12.47 -18.79
C GLN A 60 5.93 13.97 -18.50
N LEU A 61 6.98 14.57 -17.95
CA LEU A 61 6.96 15.95 -17.42
C LEU A 61 7.90 16.90 -18.17
N GLU A 62 8.50 16.49 -19.30
CA GLU A 62 9.42 17.35 -20.06
C GLU A 62 8.77 18.67 -20.51
N ASN A 63 7.48 18.65 -20.84
CA ASN A 63 6.71 19.81 -21.26
C ASN A 63 6.06 20.60 -20.09
N ALA A 64 6.25 20.15 -18.86
CA ALA A 64 5.70 20.80 -17.66
C ALA A 64 6.62 21.91 -17.15
N ALA A 65 6.83 22.96 -17.95
CA ALA A 65 7.80 24.02 -17.64
C ALA A 65 7.45 24.85 -16.40
N LYS A 66 6.16 24.97 -16.08
CA LYS A 66 5.64 25.77 -14.95
C LYS A 66 5.43 24.96 -13.66
N LEU A 67 5.68 23.63 -13.70
CA LEU A 67 5.34 22.75 -12.60
C LEU A 67 6.22 23.02 -11.37
N GLU A 68 5.58 23.32 -10.26
CA GLU A 68 6.20 23.63 -8.95
C GLU A 68 6.03 22.46 -7.96
N VAL A 69 4.90 21.75 -8.02
CA VAL A 69 4.56 20.71 -7.04
C VAL A 69 3.71 19.58 -7.63
N VAL A 70 3.98 18.36 -7.17
CA VAL A 70 3.12 17.19 -7.34
C VAL A 70 2.67 16.72 -5.96
N SER A 71 1.37 16.79 -5.69
CA SER A 71 0.77 16.33 -4.44
C SER A 71 0.07 14.99 -4.65
N SER A 72 0.70 13.93 -4.13
CA SER A 72 0.17 12.58 -4.25
C SER A 72 -0.91 12.31 -3.20
N VAL A 73 -2.08 11.79 -3.62
CA VAL A 73 -3.14 11.31 -2.72
C VAL A 73 -2.82 9.85 -2.32
N SER A 74 -1.60 9.61 -1.87
CA SER A 74 -1.10 8.30 -1.40
C SER A 74 0.09 8.45 -0.46
N VAL A 75 0.43 7.41 0.29
CA VAL A 75 1.67 7.33 1.06
C VAL A 75 2.84 6.89 0.18
N GLY A 76 2.64 5.87 -0.64
CA GLY A 76 3.66 5.39 -1.55
C GLY A 76 3.91 6.37 -2.70
N TYR A 77 5.17 6.49 -3.09
CA TYR A 77 5.63 7.40 -4.14
C TYR A 77 6.63 6.73 -5.11
N ASP A 78 6.61 5.41 -5.17
CA ASP A 78 7.44 4.57 -6.03
C ASP A 78 7.18 4.76 -7.54
N ASN A 79 6.06 5.38 -7.90
CA ASN A 79 5.69 5.76 -9.26
C ASN A 79 6.20 7.15 -9.68
N TYR A 80 6.93 7.86 -8.81
CA TYR A 80 7.49 9.19 -9.11
C TYR A 80 9.02 9.14 -9.20
N ASP A 81 9.58 9.79 -10.23
CA ASP A 81 11.03 9.96 -10.37
C ASP A 81 11.51 11.11 -9.47
N VAL A 82 11.76 10.78 -8.20
CA VAL A 82 12.19 11.76 -7.19
C VAL A 82 13.51 12.43 -7.57
N ALA A 83 14.42 11.71 -8.24
CA ALA A 83 15.69 12.27 -8.68
C ALA A 83 15.48 13.38 -9.73
N TYR A 84 14.62 13.13 -10.71
CA TYR A 84 14.24 14.13 -11.70
C TYR A 84 13.50 15.32 -11.08
N PHE A 85 12.62 15.08 -10.09
CA PHE A 85 11.94 16.17 -9.38
C PHE A 85 12.94 17.05 -8.63
N ASN A 86 13.95 16.46 -8.00
CA ASN A 86 15.04 17.22 -7.35
C ASN A 86 15.83 18.09 -8.33
N GLU A 87 16.19 17.52 -9.49
CA GLU A 87 16.90 18.24 -10.57
C GLU A 87 16.09 19.46 -11.06
N ARG A 88 14.77 19.28 -11.19
CA ARG A 88 13.84 20.33 -11.66
C ARG A 88 13.39 21.32 -10.57
N GLY A 89 13.69 21.04 -9.31
CA GLY A 89 13.17 21.81 -8.19
C GLY A 89 11.66 21.65 -7.97
N ILE A 90 11.08 20.52 -8.43
CA ILE A 90 9.66 20.22 -8.26
C ILE A 90 9.46 19.57 -6.88
N MET A 91 8.58 20.14 -6.06
CA MET A 91 8.19 19.58 -4.77
C MET A 91 7.33 18.32 -4.97
N LEU A 92 7.63 17.25 -4.23
CA LEU A 92 6.78 16.06 -4.14
C LEU A 92 6.23 15.98 -2.71
N THR A 93 4.91 15.87 -2.58
CA THR A 93 4.26 15.62 -1.30
C THR A 93 3.44 14.35 -1.35
N ASN A 94 3.26 13.72 -0.18
CA ASN A 94 2.46 12.52 -0.01
C ASN A 94 1.52 12.66 1.21
N THR A 95 0.83 11.59 1.60
CA THR A 95 -0.14 11.63 2.72
C THR A 95 0.22 10.60 3.79
N PRO A 96 1.36 10.78 4.52
CA PRO A 96 1.76 9.86 5.57
C PRO A 96 0.78 9.89 6.75
N ASP A 97 0.84 8.86 7.58
CA ASP A 97 0.15 8.65 8.85
C ASP A 97 -1.37 8.47 8.77
N VAL A 98 -2.07 9.22 7.95
CA VAL A 98 -3.55 9.25 7.88
C VAL A 98 -4.19 7.91 7.48
N LEU A 99 -3.45 7.00 6.86
CA LEU A 99 -3.93 5.66 6.48
C LEU A 99 -3.33 4.53 7.31
N THR A 100 -2.50 4.85 8.30
CA THR A 100 -1.76 3.85 9.09
C THR A 100 -2.70 2.84 9.74
N GLU A 101 -3.71 3.31 10.42
CA GLU A 101 -4.63 2.46 11.18
C GLU A 101 -5.52 1.62 10.26
N SER A 102 -6.12 2.20 9.23
CA SER A 102 -6.98 1.45 8.29
C SER A 102 -6.22 0.37 7.52
N THR A 103 -4.96 0.64 7.14
CA THR A 103 -4.11 -0.36 6.48
C THR A 103 -3.70 -1.48 7.43
N ALA A 104 -3.44 -1.15 8.71
CA ALA A 104 -3.17 -2.16 9.73
C ALA A 104 -4.40 -3.01 10.06
N ASP A 105 -5.61 -2.43 10.06
CA ASP A 105 -6.87 -3.17 10.17
C ASP A 105 -7.03 -4.17 9.03
N LEU A 106 -6.75 -3.75 7.78
CA LEU A 106 -6.81 -4.64 6.64
C LEU A 106 -5.79 -5.78 6.73
N ALA A 107 -4.57 -5.52 7.22
CA ALA A 107 -3.58 -6.57 7.47
C ALA A 107 -4.15 -7.66 8.39
N PHE A 108 -4.81 -7.25 9.48
CA PHE A 108 -5.45 -8.19 10.40
C PHE A 108 -6.68 -8.87 9.79
N ALA A 109 -7.47 -8.18 8.99
CA ALA A 109 -8.56 -8.79 8.23
C ALA A 109 -8.06 -9.92 7.30
N LEU A 110 -6.94 -9.69 6.61
CA LEU A 110 -6.29 -10.70 5.78
C LEU A 110 -5.70 -11.85 6.60
N ILE A 111 -5.02 -11.57 7.72
CA ILE A 111 -4.53 -12.61 8.66
C ILE A 111 -5.69 -13.49 9.12
N MET A 112 -6.76 -12.90 9.63
CA MET A 112 -7.94 -13.63 10.12
C MET A 112 -8.66 -14.38 9.01
N SER A 113 -8.87 -13.73 7.86
CA SER A 113 -9.55 -14.35 6.72
C SER A 113 -8.79 -15.55 6.18
N SER A 114 -7.47 -15.44 6.03
CA SER A 114 -6.62 -16.52 5.54
C SER A 114 -6.51 -17.66 6.57
N ALA A 115 -6.27 -17.33 7.85
CA ALA A 115 -6.14 -18.32 8.91
C ALA A 115 -7.43 -19.13 9.13
N ARG A 116 -8.57 -18.44 9.15
CA ARG A 116 -9.88 -19.01 9.44
C ARG A 116 -10.67 -19.39 8.18
N ARG A 117 -10.07 -19.22 6.98
CA ARG A 117 -10.66 -19.55 5.67
C ARG A 117 -12.01 -18.85 5.42
N VAL A 118 -12.13 -17.60 5.90
CA VAL A 118 -13.42 -16.88 5.93
C VAL A 118 -13.99 -16.69 4.54
N ALA A 119 -13.18 -16.17 3.60
CA ALA A 119 -13.64 -15.91 2.23
C ALA A 119 -14.04 -17.21 1.49
N GLU A 120 -13.25 -18.28 1.65
CA GLU A 120 -13.55 -19.60 1.07
C GLU A 120 -14.85 -20.17 1.63
N LEU A 121 -14.99 -20.18 2.97
CA LEU A 121 -16.15 -20.79 3.62
C LEU A 121 -17.43 -19.95 3.46
N ASP A 122 -17.32 -18.63 3.32
CA ASP A 122 -18.44 -17.78 2.94
C ASP A 122 -18.97 -18.16 1.55
N ALA A 123 -18.07 -18.25 0.56
CA ALA A 123 -18.44 -18.67 -0.79
C ALA A 123 -19.02 -20.09 -0.81
N TRP A 124 -18.39 -21.03 -0.10
CA TRP A 124 -18.86 -22.40 0.04
C TRP A 124 -20.26 -22.48 0.65
N THR A 125 -20.54 -21.71 1.70
CA THR A 125 -21.86 -21.66 2.35
C THR A 125 -22.91 -21.10 1.41
N LYS A 126 -22.60 -19.98 0.73
CA LYS A 126 -23.52 -19.33 -0.23
C LYS A 126 -23.82 -20.20 -1.47
N ALA A 127 -22.88 -21.11 -1.82
CA ALA A 127 -23.09 -22.11 -2.85
C ALA A 127 -23.96 -23.30 -2.39
N GLY A 128 -24.55 -23.28 -1.18
CA GLY A 128 -25.43 -24.32 -0.67
C GLY A 128 -24.72 -25.61 -0.26
N GLN A 129 -23.41 -25.57 -0.08
CA GLN A 129 -22.62 -26.77 0.22
C GLN A 129 -22.65 -27.18 1.71
N TRP A 130 -23.15 -26.28 2.58
CA TRP A 130 -23.27 -26.57 4.01
C TRP A 130 -24.50 -27.41 4.31
N GLN A 131 -24.31 -28.73 4.29
CA GLN A 131 -25.42 -29.71 4.51
C GLN A 131 -25.26 -30.54 5.79
N ALA A 132 -24.12 -30.42 6.49
CA ALA A 132 -23.84 -31.13 7.72
C ALA A 132 -22.80 -30.38 8.57
N SER A 133 -22.53 -30.85 9.78
CA SER A 133 -21.47 -30.28 10.63
C SER A 133 -20.12 -30.27 9.91
N VAL A 134 -19.36 -29.18 10.10
CA VAL A 134 -18.07 -28.95 9.46
C VAL A 134 -17.03 -29.90 10.03
N GLY A 135 -16.38 -30.67 9.17
CA GLY A 135 -15.32 -31.60 9.52
C GLY A 135 -13.90 -31.04 9.35
N ALA A 136 -12.90 -31.79 9.79
CA ALA A 136 -11.48 -31.41 9.78
C ALA A 136 -10.93 -30.86 8.45
N PRO A 137 -11.35 -31.33 7.26
CA PRO A 137 -10.89 -30.76 5.98
C PRO A 137 -11.21 -29.27 5.79
N LEU A 138 -12.17 -28.72 6.54
CA LEU A 138 -12.58 -27.33 6.49
C LEU A 138 -12.05 -26.50 7.67
N PHE A 139 -11.28 -27.07 8.58
CA PHE A 139 -10.76 -26.35 9.74
C PHE A 139 -9.70 -25.32 9.32
N GLY A 140 -9.73 -24.17 9.99
CA GLY A 140 -8.72 -23.13 9.94
C GLY A 140 -7.60 -23.35 10.95
N SER A 141 -6.82 -22.30 11.20
CA SER A 141 -5.78 -22.22 12.23
C SER A 141 -6.12 -21.15 13.24
N ASP A 142 -5.59 -21.30 14.46
CA ASP A 142 -5.62 -20.24 15.45
C ASP A 142 -4.69 -19.08 15.05
N VAL A 143 -5.06 -17.88 15.44
CA VAL A 143 -4.23 -16.68 15.30
C VAL A 143 -3.69 -16.28 16.69
N HIS A 144 -4.53 -16.37 17.73
CA HIS A 144 -4.13 -16.04 19.10
C HIS A 144 -2.88 -16.82 19.53
N GLY A 145 -1.90 -16.11 20.09
CA GLY A 145 -0.67 -16.69 20.62
C GLY A 145 0.34 -17.18 19.56
N LYS A 146 0.02 -17.10 18.28
CA LYS A 146 0.93 -17.46 17.19
C LYS A 146 1.92 -16.34 16.91
N THR A 147 3.10 -16.68 16.38
CA THR A 147 4.18 -15.73 16.09
C THR A 147 3.87 -14.90 14.84
N LEU A 148 3.88 -13.58 15.00
CA LEU A 148 3.73 -12.61 13.90
C LEU A 148 5.08 -12.02 13.52
N GLY A 149 5.54 -12.30 12.30
CA GLY A 149 6.72 -11.71 11.69
C GLY A 149 6.34 -10.52 10.82
N ILE A 150 6.95 -9.35 11.06
CA ILE A 150 6.69 -8.11 10.33
C ILE A 150 7.94 -7.72 9.56
N VAL A 151 7.84 -7.71 8.23
CA VAL A 151 8.91 -7.26 7.33
C VAL A 151 8.66 -5.79 7.02
N GLY A 152 9.39 -4.90 7.71
CA GLY A 152 9.19 -3.45 7.65
C GLY A 152 8.46 -2.87 8.88
N MET A 153 9.21 -2.50 9.93
CA MET A 153 8.68 -1.93 11.17
C MET A 153 8.63 -0.38 11.11
N GLY A 154 7.93 0.15 10.09
CA GLY A 154 7.52 1.57 10.00
C GLY A 154 6.21 1.83 10.74
N ASN A 155 5.52 2.96 10.49
CA ASN A 155 4.29 3.33 11.17
C ASN A 155 3.19 2.26 11.04
N ILE A 156 2.94 1.77 9.82
CA ILE A 156 1.96 0.70 9.57
C ILE A 156 2.41 -0.60 10.23
N GLY A 157 3.69 -0.99 10.11
CA GLY A 157 4.21 -2.20 10.75
C GLY A 157 4.07 -2.15 12.28
N ALA A 158 4.33 -1.00 12.90
CA ALA A 158 4.12 -0.79 14.33
C ALA A 158 2.64 -0.91 14.73
N ALA A 159 1.73 -0.36 13.93
CA ALA A 159 0.29 -0.47 14.15
C ALA A 159 -0.20 -1.93 14.03
N VAL A 160 0.34 -2.70 13.07
CA VAL A 160 0.10 -4.14 12.95
C VAL A 160 0.66 -4.89 14.16
N ALA A 161 1.88 -4.55 14.61
CA ALA A 161 2.50 -5.17 15.79
C ALA A 161 1.67 -4.96 17.06
N ARG A 162 1.15 -3.74 17.29
CA ARG A 162 0.28 -3.44 18.43
C ARG A 162 -0.98 -4.28 18.43
N ARG A 163 -1.65 -4.43 17.28
CA ARG A 163 -2.84 -5.29 17.13
C ARG A 163 -2.51 -6.75 17.47
N GLY A 164 -1.43 -7.27 16.93
CA GLY A 164 -0.97 -8.64 17.22
C GLY A 164 -0.66 -8.86 18.68
N ARG A 165 0.14 -7.97 19.25
CA ARG A 165 0.56 -8.11 20.65
C ARG A 165 -0.56 -7.92 21.65
N LEU A 166 -1.31 -6.83 21.51
CA LEU A 166 -2.29 -6.42 22.52
C LEU A 166 -3.66 -7.09 22.31
N GLY A 167 -4.06 -7.35 21.07
CA GLY A 167 -5.35 -7.98 20.77
C GLY A 167 -5.30 -9.50 20.71
N PHE A 168 -4.18 -10.08 20.27
CA PHE A 168 -4.07 -11.53 20.01
C PHE A 168 -2.95 -12.22 20.78
N ASN A 169 -2.28 -11.51 21.70
CA ASN A 169 -1.17 -12.04 22.51
C ASN A 169 -0.07 -12.73 21.67
N MET A 170 0.19 -12.21 20.48
CA MET A 170 1.17 -12.77 19.56
C MET A 170 2.58 -12.35 19.96
N PRO A 171 3.58 -13.24 20.01
CA PRO A 171 4.99 -12.87 19.94
C PRO A 171 5.26 -12.12 18.65
N ILE A 172 5.96 -10.97 18.73
CA ILE A 172 6.27 -10.12 17.58
C ILE A 172 7.73 -10.27 17.21
N LEU A 173 7.98 -10.71 15.96
CA LEU A 173 9.28 -10.65 15.30
C LEU A 173 9.25 -9.56 14.25
N TYR A 174 10.38 -8.89 14.01
CA TYR A 174 10.45 -7.95 12.91
C TYR A 174 11.82 -7.93 12.23
N SER A 175 11.82 -7.60 10.95
CA SER A 175 13.00 -7.37 10.14
C SER A 175 12.92 -6.01 9.45
N GLY A 176 14.06 -5.35 9.27
CA GLY A 176 14.14 -4.05 8.62
C GLY A 176 15.54 -3.45 8.69
N ASN A 177 15.70 -2.23 8.18
CA ASN A 177 17.01 -1.57 8.07
C ASN A 177 17.59 -1.10 9.42
N SER A 178 16.75 -0.98 10.47
CA SER A 178 17.18 -0.50 11.79
C SER A 178 16.35 -1.11 12.91
N ARG A 179 16.96 -1.25 14.07
CA ARG A 179 16.24 -1.66 15.29
C ARG A 179 15.27 -0.56 15.75
N LYS A 180 14.17 -0.99 16.36
CA LYS A 180 13.10 -0.14 16.89
C LYS A 180 13.00 -0.36 18.39
N THR A 181 13.98 0.15 19.13
CA THR A 181 14.15 -0.09 20.56
C THR A 181 12.93 0.30 21.39
N GLU A 182 12.21 1.35 21.01
CA GLU A 182 10.95 1.75 21.67
C GLU A 182 9.87 0.67 21.53
N LEU A 183 9.69 0.11 20.33
CA LEU A 183 8.72 -0.97 20.11
C LEU A 183 9.17 -2.30 20.71
N GLU A 184 10.48 -2.53 20.83
CA GLU A 184 11.02 -3.68 21.57
C GLU A 184 10.65 -3.59 23.05
N GLN A 185 10.73 -2.40 23.65
CA GLN A 185 10.35 -2.15 25.06
C GLN A 185 8.82 -2.19 25.24
N GLU A 186 8.07 -1.54 24.34
CA GLU A 186 6.60 -1.44 24.44
C GLU A 186 5.90 -2.79 24.24
N LEU A 187 6.32 -3.55 23.22
CA LEU A 187 5.59 -4.74 22.74
C LEU A 187 6.34 -6.06 22.98
N GLY A 188 7.56 -6.01 23.46
CA GLY A 188 8.45 -7.18 23.52
C GLY A 188 8.83 -7.67 22.11
N ALA A 189 8.79 -6.80 21.10
CA ALA A 189 9.14 -7.14 19.73
C ALA A 189 10.63 -7.52 19.64
N GLN A 190 10.97 -8.49 18.80
CA GLN A 190 12.34 -8.99 18.66
C GLN A 190 12.84 -8.79 17.23
N PHE A 191 13.98 -8.14 17.08
CA PHE A 191 14.64 -7.99 15.79
C PHE A 191 15.23 -9.33 15.33
N ARG A 192 15.03 -9.65 14.05
CA ARG A 192 15.55 -10.84 13.37
C ARG A 192 16.11 -10.47 12.01
N SER A 193 17.05 -11.26 11.50
CA SER A 193 17.31 -11.28 10.06
C SER A 193 16.04 -11.75 9.32
N LEU A 194 15.94 -11.45 8.02
CA LEU A 194 14.79 -11.91 7.23
C LEU A 194 14.65 -13.44 7.30
N ASP A 195 15.75 -14.17 7.11
CA ASP A 195 15.75 -15.64 7.10
C ASP A 195 15.28 -16.23 8.45
N GLN A 196 15.74 -15.65 9.56
CA GLN A 196 15.29 -16.07 10.89
C GLN A 196 13.80 -15.79 11.10
N LEU A 197 13.34 -14.59 10.70
CA LEU A 197 11.93 -14.23 10.79
C LEU A 197 11.05 -15.21 10.00
N LEU A 198 11.40 -15.52 8.77
CA LEU A 198 10.65 -16.44 7.92
C LEU A 198 10.58 -17.84 8.50
N ALA A 199 11.68 -18.32 9.09
CA ALA A 199 11.72 -19.66 9.72
C ALA A 199 10.91 -19.73 11.03
N GLU A 200 10.84 -18.64 11.79
CA GLU A 200 10.22 -18.63 13.13
C GLU A 200 8.73 -18.20 13.11
N ALA A 201 8.29 -17.41 12.10
CA ALA A 201 6.94 -16.84 12.07
C ALA A 201 5.87 -17.84 11.62
N ASP A 202 4.67 -17.72 12.19
CA ASP A 202 3.45 -18.41 11.72
C ASP A 202 2.66 -17.51 10.76
N PHE A 203 2.76 -16.20 10.91
CA PHE A 203 2.24 -15.19 9.99
C PHE A 203 3.37 -14.23 9.61
N VAL A 204 3.53 -13.99 8.32
CA VAL A 204 4.51 -13.04 7.79
C VAL A 204 3.78 -11.90 7.10
N CYS A 205 3.88 -10.69 7.63
CA CYS A 205 3.24 -9.49 7.08
C CYS A 205 4.29 -8.57 6.45
N LEU A 206 4.13 -8.31 5.15
CA LEU A 206 5.01 -7.44 4.36
C LEU A 206 4.48 -6.00 4.38
N VAL A 207 5.33 -5.07 4.87
CA VAL A 207 5.00 -3.65 5.06
C VAL A 207 6.18 -2.75 4.64
N VAL A 208 7.00 -3.22 3.71
CA VAL A 208 8.14 -2.46 3.17
C VAL A 208 7.76 -1.63 1.95
N PRO A 209 8.37 -0.47 1.71
CA PRO A 209 8.21 0.23 0.45
C PRO A 209 8.86 -0.55 -0.71
N LEU A 210 8.35 -0.37 -1.93
CA LEU A 210 9.00 -0.90 -3.12
C LEU A 210 10.26 -0.09 -3.46
N SER A 211 11.34 -0.81 -3.68
CA SER A 211 12.65 -0.29 -4.10
C SER A 211 13.43 -1.39 -4.79
N GLU A 212 14.57 -1.08 -5.40
CA GLU A 212 15.47 -2.08 -5.97
C GLU A 212 15.88 -3.18 -4.95
N LYS A 213 15.97 -2.81 -3.66
CA LYS A 213 16.34 -3.75 -2.59
C LYS A 213 15.18 -4.63 -2.10
N THR A 214 13.95 -4.22 -2.35
CA THR A 214 12.76 -4.92 -1.88
C THR A 214 11.95 -5.55 -3.00
N LYS A 215 12.33 -5.31 -4.26
CA LYS A 215 11.74 -6.02 -5.39
C LYS A 215 12.11 -7.50 -5.31
N HIS A 216 11.07 -8.35 -5.41
CA HIS A 216 11.18 -9.81 -5.24
C HIS A 216 11.96 -10.22 -3.96
N LEU A 217 11.77 -9.43 -2.89
CA LEU A 217 12.34 -9.73 -1.58
C LEU A 217 11.89 -11.10 -1.07
N ILE A 218 10.68 -11.50 -1.44
CA ILE A 218 10.13 -12.84 -1.16
C ILE A 218 9.98 -13.56 -2.50
N SER A 219 10.85 -14.54 -2.75
CA SER A 219 10.83 -15.42 -3.92
C SER A 219 10.91 -16.89 -3.50
N HIS A 220 11.23 -17.79 -4.40
CA HIS A 220 11.29 -19.24 -4.13
C HIS A 220 12.11 -19.60 -2.89
N ARG A 221 13.28 -18.96 -2.70
CA ARG A 221 14.17 -19.22 -1.56
C ARG A 221 13.51 -18.83 -0.24
N GLU A 222 12.95 -17.63 -0.18
CA GLU A 222 12.30 -17.09 1.01
C GLU A 222 11.04 -17.88 1.37
N LEU A 223 10.23 -18.22 0.37
CA LEU A 223 9.05 -19.07 0.56
C LEU A 223 9.41 -20.47 1.07
N ALA A 224 10.57 -21.01 0.65
CA ALA A 224 11.05 -22.29 1.14
C ALA A 224 11.56 -22.25 2.60
N LEU A 225 11.93 -21.07 3.11
CA LEU A 225 12.31 -20.88 4.53
C LEU A 225 11.10 -20.82 5.46
N MET A 226 9.93 -20.47 4.94
CA MET A 226 8.71 -20.36 5.73
C MET A 226 8.23 -21.73 6.22
N LYS A 227 7.56 -21.76 7.37
CA LYS A 227 6.91 -22.97 7.86
C LYS A 227 5.83 -23.42 6.86
N PRO A 228 5.62 -24.73 6.66
CA PRO A 228 4.50 -25.22 5.84
C PRO A 228 3.12 -24.78 6.35
N SER A 229 3.02 -24.48 7.64
CA SER A 229 1.80 -23.93 8.28
C SER A 229 1.70 -22.42 8.19
N ALA A 230 2.71 -21.70 7.69
CA ALA A 230 2.75 -20.25 7.69
C ALA A 230 1.82 -19.63 6.63
N ILE A 231 1.38 -18.42 6.91
CA ILE A 231 0.57 -17.59 6.02
C ILE A 231 1.33 -16.29 5.72
N LEU A 232 1.47 -15.97 4.43
CA LEU A 232 2.04 -14.72 3.94
C LEU A 232 0.94 -13.68 3.75
N VAL A 233 1.14 -12.45 4.25
CA VAL A 233 0.24 -11.32 4.01
C VAL A 233 1.02 -10.19 3.34
N ASN A 234 0.54 -9.73 2.18
CA ASN A 234 1.14 -8.58 1.49
C ASN A 234 0.16 -7.41 1.40
N ILE A 235 0.44 -6.36 2.14
CA ILE A 235 -0.27 -5.06 2.13
C ILE A 235 0.65 -3.92 1.71
N SER A 236 1.82 -4.25 1.15
CA SER A 236 2.85 -3.28 0.77
C SER A 236 2.77 -2.90 -0.71
N ARG A 237 3.49 -3.62 -1.55
CA ARG A 237 3.45 -3.54 -3.03
C ARG A 237 3.56 -4.93 -3.62
N GLY A 238 2.86 -5.19 -4.72
CA GLY A 238 2.91 -6.49 -5.41
C GLY A 238 4.31 -6.97 -5.73
N PRO A 239 5.14 -6.18 -6.42
CA PRO A 239 6.50 -6.58 -6.80
C PRO A 239 7.48 -6.83 -5.64
N VAL A 240 7.08 -6.69 -4.37
CA VAL A 240 7.87 -7.15 -3.21
C VAL A 240 7.90 -8.67 -3.15
N VAL A 241 6.87 -9.31 -3.68
CA VAL A 241 6.78 -10.77 -3.83
C VAL A 241 6.95 -11.12 -5.31
N ASP A 242 7.73 -12.13 -5.60
CA ASP A 242 7.77 -12.81 -6.88
C ASP A 242 6.45 -13.60 -7.03
N GLU A 243 5.48 -13.03 -7.76
CA GLU A 243 4.11 -13.56 -7.84
C GLU A 243 4.07 -14.97 -8.45
N PRO A 244 4.82 -15.30 -9.51
CA PRO A 244 4.97 -16.67 -9.99
C PRO A 244 5.49 -17.65 -8.93
N ALA A 245 6.48 -17.26 -8.13
CA ALA A 245 7.02 -18.09 -7.06
C ALA A 245 5.98 -18.32 -5.94
N LEU A 246 5.19 -17.31 -5.62
CA LEU A 246 4.09 -17.41 -4.65
C LEU A 246 2.99 -18.37 -5.15
N ILE A 247 2.60 -18.24 -6.41
CA ILE A 247 1.60 -19.12 -7.04
C ILE A 247 2.07 -20.59 -6.97
N ASP A 248 3.34 -20.88 -7.34
CA ASP A 248 3.91 -22.22 -7.23
C ASP A 248 3.89 -22.74 -5.78
N ALA A 249 4.29 -21.89 -4.81
CA ALA A 249 4.28 -22.27 -3.40
C ALA A 249 2.88 -22.59 -2.87
N LEU A 250 1.87 -21.84 -3.28
CA LEU A 250 0.47 -22.06 -2.90
C LEU A 250 -0.13 -23.30 -3.55
N GLN A 251 0.12 -23.51 -4.84
CA GLN A 251 -0.34 -24.69 -5.59
C GLN A 251 0.23 -26.00 -5.03
N ASN A 252 1.49 -25.95 -4.61
CA ASN A 252 2.20 -27.11 -4.04
C ASN A 252 2.08 -27.19 -2.50
N ASN A 253 1.26 -26.34 -1.86
CA ASN A 253 1.08 -26.29 -0.40
C ASN A 253 2.41 -26.18 0.38
N ARG A 254 3.41 -25.48 -0.16
CA ARG A 254 4.69 -25.23 0.51
C ARG A 254 4.52 -24.28 1.70
N ILE A 255 3.55 -23.37 1.60
CA ILE A 255 3.01 -22.56 2.69
C ILE A 255 1.51 -22.80 2.77
N ARG A 256 0.92 -22.55 3.92
CA ARG A 256 -0.50 -22.78 4.16
C ARG A 256 -1.41 -21.89 3.32
N GLY A 257 -1.05 -20.61 3.13
CA GLY A 257 -1.88 -19.68 2.40
C GLY A 257 -1.29 -18.29 2.28
N ALA A 258 -2.01 -17.43 1.58
CA ALA A 258 -1.66 -16.02 1.46
C ALA A 258 -2.88 -15.10 1.54
N GLY A 259 -2.69 -13.89 2.08
CA GLY A 259 -3.62 -12.78 2.04
C GLY A 259 -3.00 -11.60 1.29
N LEU A 260 -3.60 -11.20 0.18
CA LEU A 260 -3.01 -10.26 -0.76
C LEU A 260 -3.95 -9.08 -0.99
N ASP A 261 -3.45 -7.86 -0.80
CA ASP A 261 -4.12 -6.62 -1.18
C ASP A 261 -3.47 -5.97 -2.40
N VAL A 262 -2.30 -6.47 -2.82
CA VAL A 262 -1.48 -5.89 -3.89
C VAL A 262 -0.87 -6.97 -4.77
N TYR A 263 -0.60 -6.63 -6.05
CA TYR A 263 -0.16 -7.56 -7.10
C TYR A 263 0.95 -6.95 -7.95
N GLU A 264 1.72 -7.79 -8.64
CA GLU A 264 2.78 -7.29 -9.56
C GLU A 264 2.23 -6.39 -10.65
N LYS A 265 1.02 -6.71 -11.13
CA LYS A 265 0.30 -5.88 -12.10
C LYS A 265 -1.10 -5.56 -11.57
N GLU A 266 -1.38 -4.29 -11.44
CA GLU A 266 -2.68 -3.78 -11.01
C GLU A 266 -3.32 -2.87 -12.09
N PRO A 267 -4.63 -2.96 -12.35
CA PRO A 267 -5.59 -3.92 -11.81
C PRO A 267 -5.33 -5.35 -12.28
N LEU A 268 -5.58 -6.34 -11.39
CA LEU A 268 -5.45 -7.76 -11.68
C LEU A 268 -6.78 -8.28 -12.24
N ALA A 269 -6.89 -8.42 -13.58
CA ALA A 269 -8.10 -8.87 -14.25
C ALA A 269 -8.21 -10.41 -14.27
N GLU A 270 -7.06 -11.10 -14.42
CA GLU A 270 -6.97 -12.56 -14.48
C GLU A 270 -5.73 -13.03 -13.73
N SER A 271 -5.84 -14.09 -12.95
CA SER A 271 -4.70 -14.70 -12.26
C SER A 271 -5.01 -16.14 -11.85
N PRO A 272 -4.00 -17.04 -11.85
CA PRO A 272 -4.11 -18.34 -11.20
C PRO A 272 -4.48 -18.24 -9.71
N LEU A 273 -4.15 -17.15 -9.03
CA LEU A 273 -4.51 -16.89 -7.63
C LEU A 273 -6.03 -17.00 -7.38
N PHE A 274 -6.86 -16.65 -8.35
CA PHE A 274 -8.33 -16.68 -8.22
C PHE A 274 -8.91 -18.09 -8.10
N GLN A 275 -8.14 -19.09 -8.52
CA GLN A 275 -8.53 -20.50 -8.42
C GLN A 275 -8.00 -21.17 -7.14
N LEU A 276 -7.17 -20.48 -6.35
CA LEU A 276 -6.53 -21.04 -5.16
C LEU A 276 -7.37 -20.74 -3.91
N LYS A 277 -7.90 -21.80 -3.29
CA LYS A 277 -8.71 -21.70 -2.06
C LYS A 277 -7.90 -21.18 -0.85
N ASN A 278 -6.58 -21.33 -0.90
CA ASN A 278 -5.66 -20.86 0.13
C ASN A 278 -5.09 -19.44 -0.15
N ALA A 279 -5.64 -18.73 -1.14
CA ALA A 279 -5.34 -17.33 -1.40
C ALA A 279 -6.58 -16.45 -1.14
N VAL A 280 -6.44 -15.44 -0.29
CA VAL A 280 -7.42 -14.35 -0.13
C VAL A 280 -6.91 -13.16 -0.93
N THR A 281 -7.71 -12.69 -1.89
CA THR A 281 -7.31 -11.64 -2.83
C THR A 281 -8.25 -10.43 -2.71
N LEU A 282 -7.67 -9.24 -2.47
CA LEU A 282 -8.41 -7.98 -2.34
C LEU A 282 -7.90 -6.95 -3.35
N PRO A 283 -8.73 -6.00 -3.82
CA PRO A 283 -8.40 -5.09 -4.91
C PRO A 283 -7.75 -3.79 -4.44
N HIS A 284 -6.64 -3.86 -3.69
CA HIS A 284 -5.84 -2.74 -3.19
C HIS A 284 -6.69 -1.75 -2.35
N ILE A 285 -7.24 -2.25 -1.26
CA ILE A 285 -8.18 -1.52 -0.40
C ILE A 285 -7.62 -1.10 0.96
N GLY A 286 -6.31 -1.18 1.19
CA GLY A 286 -5.66 -0.86 2.47
C GLY A 286 -6.06 0.48 3.07
N SER A 287 -6.35 1.48 2.24
CA SER A 287 -6.82 2.81 2.67
C SER A 287 -8.27 3.10 2.24
N ALA A 288 -9.06 2.10 1.85
CA ALA A 288 -10.37 2.33 1.23
C ALA A 288 -11.51 2.36 2.27
N THR A 289 -11.40 3.23 3.27
CA THR A 289 -12.51 3.65 4.12
C THR A 289 -12.87 5.10 3.80
N HIS A 290 -14.10 5.50 4.06
CA HIS A 290 -14.57 6.88 3.83
C HIS A 290 -13.71 7.88 4.60
N GLU A 291 -13.49 7.62 5.88
CA GLU A 291 -12.73 8.48 6.80
C GLU A 291 -11.28 8.63 6.35
N THR A 292 -10.63 7.51 6.00
CA THR A 292 -9.23 7.53 5.55
C THR A 292 -9.07 8.24 4.22
N ARG A 293 -9.99 8.00 3.25
CA ARG A 293 -9.94 8.67 1.95
C ARG A 293 -10.17 10.17 2.07
N GLU A 294 -11.06 10.60 2.94
CA GLU A 294 -11.27 12.02 3.24
C GLU A 294 -10.03 12.64 3.92
N ALA A 295 -9.45 11.97 4.90
CA ALA A 295 -8.23 12.44 5.55
C ALA A 295 -7.05 12.57 4.57
N MET A 296 -6.86 11.59 3.68
CA MET A 296 -5.86 11.65 2.60
C MET A 296 -6.11 12.81 1.65
N ALA A 297 -7.37 13.02 1.24
CA ALA A 297 -7.77 14.12 0.36
C ALA A 297 -7.45 15.48 1.00
N ASN A 298 -7.86 15.66 2.25
CA ASN A 298 -7.60 16.88 3.01
C ASN A 298 -6.10 17.17 3.17
N ARG A 299 -5.31 16.13 3.44
CA ARG A 299 -3.85 16.23 3.60
C ARG A 299 -3.18 16.63 2.29
N ALA A 300 -3.54 15.98 1.17
CA ALA A 300 -3.00 16.31 -0.15
C ALA A 300 -3.36 17.72 -0.59
N LEU A 301 -4.61 18.16 -0.34
CA LEU A 301 -5.03 19.53 -0.61
C LEU A 301 -4.22 20.55 0.17
N ALA A 302 -4.04 20.33 1.48
CA ALA A 302 -3.26 21.22 2.33
C ALA A 302 -1.81 21.34 1.84
N ASN A 303 -1.17 20.22 1.52
CA ASN A 303 0.19 20.21 0.98
C ASN A 303 0.30 20.96 -0.35
N LEU A 304 -0.63 20.74 -1.29
CA LEU A 304 -0.64 21.42 -2.57
C LEU A 304 -0.81 22.94 -2.39
N ARG A 305 -1.77 23.35 -1.56
CA ARG A 305 -2.04 24.78 -1.28
C ARG A 305 -0.82 25.47 -0.68
N SER A 306 -0.23 24.91 0.37
CA SER A 306 0.97 25.46 0.99
C SER A 306 2.08 25.65 -0.04
N ALA A 307 2.38 24.63 -0.86
CA ALA A 307 3.41 24.71 -1.89
C ALA A 307 3.14 25.85 -2.89
N LEU A 308 1.93 25.94 -3.45
CA LEU A 308 1.59 26.92 -4.47
C LEU A 308 1.45 28.36 -3.93
N LEU A 309 1.17 28.51 -2.63
CA LEU A 309 1.11 29.81 -1.96
C LEU A 309 2.46 30.27 -1.42
N GLY A 310 3.54 29.50 -1.61
CA GLY A 310 4.88 29.84 -1.15
C GLY A 310 5.13 29.50 0.32
N GLU A 311 4.34 28.61 0.89
CA GLU A 311 4.52 28.05 2.24
C GLU A 311 5.13 26.65 2.15
N ARG A 312 5.88 26.24 3.18
CA ARG A 312 6.44 24.90 3.22
C ARG A 312 5.37 23.84 3.44
N PRO A 313 5.18 22.88 2.52
CA PRO A 313 4.29 21.76 2.75
C PRO A 313 4.72 20.90 3.96
N GLN A 314 3.75 20.39 4.69
CA GLN A 314 4.02 19.57 5.87
C GLN A 314 4.70 18.24 5.51
N ASP A 315 4.25 17.59 4.43
CA ASP A 315 4.67 16.23 4.06
C ASP A 315 5.53 16.24 2.79
N LEU A 316 6.58 17.01 2.81
CA LEU A 316 7.50 17.13 1.68
C LEU A 316 8.45 15.94 1.63
N VAL A 317 8.31 15.10 0.59
CA VAL A 317 9.13 13.90 0.35
C VAL A 317 10.57 14.27 0.01
N ASN A 318 10.75 15.37 -0.70
CA ASN A 318 12.06 15.87 -1.16
C ASN A 318 12.39 17.27 -0.60
N PRO A 319 12.67 17.37 0.70
CA PRO A 319 12.82 18.66 1.40
C PRO A 319 13.96 19.53 0.89
N GLN A 320 14.94 18.96 0.18
CA GLN A 320 16.07 19.70 -0.39
C GLN A 320 15.70 20.65 -1.53
N VAL A 321 14.50 20.51 -2.12
CA VAL A 321 14.04 21.44 -3.17
C VAL A 321 13.36 22.69 -2.60
N TRP A 322 13.03 22.70 -1.33
CA TRP A 322 12.46 23.86 -0.65
C TRP A 322 13.52 24.93 -0.42
N LYS A 323 13.29 26.11 -0.94
CA LYS A 323 14.27 27.23 -0.88
C LYS A 323 13.94 28.30 0.14
N GLY A 324 12.83 28.18 0.90
CA GLY A 324 12.37 29.18 1.87
C GLY A 324 11.46 30.20 1.24
#